data_ebf1325ded88aeccf3dba2c3fa1b2cac
#
_entry.id   ebf1325ded88aeccf3dba2c3fa1b2cac
#
_cell.length_a   1.000
_cell.length_b   1.000
_cell.length_c   1.000
_cell.angle_alpha   90.00
_cell.angle_beta   90.00
_cell.angle_gamma   90.00
#
_symmetry.space_group_name_H-M   'P 1'
#
loop_
_entity.id
_entity.type
_entity.pdbx_description
1 polymer ?
#
loop_
_entity_poly.entity_id
_entity_poly.type
_entity_poly.pdbx_seq_one_letter_code
_entity_poly.pdbx_strand_id
1 'polypeptide(L)'
;MGFLSRLFRGRGYTTVNKSQLQKLLNNSNILIIDVRNPGEFKTGHIPNARNIPVNEFSSKLSSLSSYKDSEILVYCASGGRSAKAADILYKNGFNKVYNLSGGISSYKGKLSR
;
A
#
# COMPACT_ATOMS: atom_id res chain seq x y z
N MET A 1 10.28 16.33 -10.70
CA MET A 1 9.82 15.26 -9.80
C MET A 1 9.76 15.85 -8.43
N GLY A 2 9.00 15.39 -7.62
CA GLY A 2 8.83 15.99 -6.36
C GLY A 2 9.45 15.24 -5.24
N PHE A 3 9.00 15.58 -4.10
CA PHE A 3 9.38 15.00 -2.83
C PHE A 3 9.36 13.47 -2.84
N LEU A 4 8.33 12.86 -3.42
CA LEU A 4 8.18 11.40 -3.36
C LEU A 4 9.24 10.66 -4.19
N SER A 5 9.71 11.24 -5.27
CA SER A 5 10.69 10.56 -6.12
C SER A 5 12.01 10.33 -5.40
N ARG A 6 12.34 11.16 -4.42
CA ARG A 6 13.58 10.98 -3.65
C ARG A 6 13.53 9.80 -2.70
N LEU A 7 12.35 9.30 -2.40
CA LEU A 7 12.17 8.20 -1.47
C LEU A 7 12.46 6.85 -2.11
N PHE A 8 12.52 6.80 -3.44
CA PHE A 8 12.83 5.57 -4.16
C PHE A 8 14.32 5.33 -4.23
N ARG A 9 14.94 5.15 -3.10
CA ARG A 9 16.37 4.87 -3.05
C ARG A 9 16.61 3.50 -2.47
N GLY A 10 17.42 2.74 -3.12
CA GLY A 10 17.90 1.47 -2.62
C GLY A 10 16.91 0.35 -2.87
N ARG A 11 16.01 0.12 -1.97
CA ARG A 11 15.27 -1.14 -1.94
C ARG A 11 14.10 -1.27 -2.90
N GLY A 12 13.83 -0.32 -3.74
CA GLY A 12 12.79 -0.47 -4.77
C GLY A 12 11.37 -0.11 -4.36
N TYR A 13 10.96 -0.27 -3.12
CA TYR A 13 9.73 0.32 -2.60
C TYR A 13 10.08 1.32 -1.50
N THR A 14 9.15 2.19 -1.19
CA THR A 14 9.37 3.26 -0.22
C THR A 14 8.49 3.08 0.99
N THR A 15 9.07 3.17 2.17
CA THR A 15 8.29 3.19 3.40
C THR A 15 7.92 4.63 3.73
N VAL A 16 6.64 4.88 3.96
CA VAL A 16 6.14 6.22 4.26
C VAL A 16 5.53 6.29 5.65
N ASN A 17 5.65 7.44 6.29
CA ASN A 17 5.05 7.68 7.59
C ASN A 17 3.70 8.37 7.44
N LYS A 18 3.04 8.69 8.56
CA LYS A 18 1.70 9.26 8.48
C LYS A 18 1.66 10.65 7.84
N SER A 19 2.73 11.45 7.96
CA SER A 19 2.72 12.77 7.32
C SER A 19 2.89 12.67 5.81
N GLN A 20 3.64 11.68 5.35
CA GLN A 20 3.81 11.41 3.93
C GLN A 20 2.55 10.75 3.34
N LEU A 21 1.85 9.97 4.16
CA LEU A 21 0.60 9.33 3.77
C LEU A 21 -0.41 10.35 3.26
N GLN A 22 -0.54 11.49 3.95
CA GLN A 22 -1.52 12.49 3.55
C GLN A 22 -1.26 12.98 2.13
N LYS A 23 0.01 13.14 1.77
CA LYS A 23 0.36 13.57 0.41
C LYS A 23 0.00 12.52 -0.63
N LEU A 24 0.23 11.24 -0.30
CA LEU A 24 -0.14 10.17 -1.21
C LEU A 24 -1.65 10.09 -1.41
N LEU A 25 -2.41 10.27 -0.35
CA LEU A 25 -3.88 10.18 -0.42
C LEU A 25 -4.50 11.35 -1.19
N ASN A 26 -3.74 12.40 -1.45
CA ASN A 26 -4.22 13.48 -2.31
C ASN A 26 -4.30 13.07 -3.77
N ASN A 27 -3.64 11.99 -4.15
CA ASN A 27 -3.77 11.44 -5.50
C ASN A 27 -5.02 10.56 -5.56
N SER A 28 -6.08 11.05 -6.20
CA SER A 28 -7.35 10.30 -6.29
C SER A 28 -7.23 9.01 -7.09
N ASN A 29 -6.15 8.85 -7.85
CA ASN A 29 -5.93 7.64 -8.66
C ASN A 29 -5.04 6.61 -7.97
N ILE A 30 -4.65 6.86 -6.74
CA ILE A 30 -3.80 5.90 -6.03
C ILE A 30 -4.56 4.60 -5.77
N LEU A 31 -3.87 3.48 -5.94
CA LEU A 31 -4.41 2.18 -5.58
C LEU A 31 -4.01 1.88 -4.14
N ILE A 32 -4.98 1.62 -3.29
CA ILE A 32 -4.73 1.32 -1.88
C ILE A 32 -5.07 -0.15 -1.63
N ILE A 33 -4.12 -0.89 -1.09
CA ILE A 33 -4.31 -2.33 -0.85
C ILE A 33 -4.07 -2.64 0.63
N ASP A 34 -5.09 -3.21 1.26
CA ASP A 34 -5.04 -3.70 2.62
C ASP A 34 -4.70 -5.19 2.55
N VAL A 35 -3.54 -5.57 3.10
CA VAL A 35 -3.09 -6.96 3.01
C VAL A 35 -3.35 -7.74 4.29
N ARG A 36 -4.20 -7.21 5.17
CA ARG A 36 -4.66 -7.92 6.36
C ARG A 36 -5.66 -9.00 5.96
N ASN A 37 -6.05 -9.85 6.90
CA ASN A 37 -7.06 -10.86 6.59
C ASN A 37 -8.45 -10.21 6.44
N PRO A 38 -9.42 -10.92 5.82
CA PRO A 38 -10.75 -10.33 5.58
C PRO A 38 -11.48 -9.90 6.85
N GLY A 39 -11.28 -10.60 7.95
CA GLY A 39 -11.91 -10.22 9.22
C GLY A 39 -11.41 -8.87 9.72
N GLU A 40 -10.10 -8.66 9.66
CA GLU A 40 -9.51 -7.38 10.03
C GLU A 40 -10.04 -6.25 9.13
N PHE A 41 -10.10 -6.51 7.84
CA PHE A 41 -10.57 -5.52 6.86
C PHE A 41 -11.99 -5.05 7.18
N LYS A 42 -12.86 -5.98 7.55
CA LYS A 42 -14.26 -5.68 7.85
C LYS A 42 -14.44 -4.83 9.12
N THR A 43 -13.49 -4.87 10.03
CA THR A 43 -13.57 -4.07 11.25
C THR A 43 -13.28 -2.60 11.01
N GLY A 44 -12.67 -2.27 9.88
CA GLY A 44 -12.36 -0.92 9.51
C GLY A 44 -11.13 -0.88 8.63
N HIS A 45 -11.16 -0.10 7.57
CA HIS A 45 -10.04 0.02 6.62
C HIS A 45 -10.00 1.44 6.05
N ILE A 46 -8.87 1.79 5.44
CA ILE A 46 -8.74 3.09 4.78
C ILE A 46 -9.74 3.13 3.62
N PRO A 47 -10.51 4.22 3.48
CA PRO A 47 -11.51 4.33 2.41
C PRO A 47 -10.89 4.03 1.04
N ASN A 48 -11.65 3.31 0.22
CA ASN A 48 -11.27 2.89 -1.13
C ASN A 48 -10.22 1.80 -1.19
N ALA A 49 -9.77 1.27 -0.06
CA ALA A 49 -8.81 0.17 -0.05
C ALA A 49 -9.45 -1.10 -0.57
N ARG A 50 -8.68 -1.89 -1.32
CA ARG A 50 -9.04 -3.24 -1.69
C ARG A 50 -8.37 -4.20 -0.74
N ASN A 51 -9.05 -5.27 -0.39
CA ASN A 51 -8.46 -6.28 0.48
C ASN A 51 -7.86 -7.42 -0.35
N ILE A 52 -6.56 -7.56 -0.28
CA ILE A 52 -5.85 -8.70 -0.87
C ILE A 52 -4.92 -9.22 0.22
N PRO A 53 -5.35 -10.24 0.97
CA PRO A 53 -4.52 -10.77 2.06
C PRO A 53 -3.14 -11.18 1.59
N VAL A 54 -2.14 -10.98 2.43
CA VAL A 54 -0.74 -11.20 2.02
C VAL A 54 -0.49 -12.63 1.54
N ASN A 55 -1.15 -13.62 2.13
CA ASN A 55 -0.96 -15.01 1.73
C ASN A 55 -1.58 -15.34 0.37
N GLU A 56 -2.43 -14.46 -0.16
CA GLU A 56 -3.01 -14.63 -1.49
C GLU A 56 -2.38 -13.68 -2.51
N PHE A 57 -1.46 -12.84 -2.06
CA PHE A 57 -1.00 -11.72 -2.88
C PHE A 57 -0.39 -12.15 -4.19
N SER A 58 0.51 -13.13 -4.15
CA SER A 58 1.18 -13.60 -5.37
C SER A 58 0.18 -14.17 -6.38
N SER A 59 -0.83 -14.89 -5.91
CA SER A 59 -1.82 -15.49 -6.81
C SER A 59 -2.75 -14.46 -7.45
N LYS A 60 -2.87 -13.29 -6.83
CA LYS A 60 -3.75 -12.22 -7.32
C LYS A 60 -2.99 -11.13 -8.09
N LEU A 61 -1.69 -11.29 -8.23
CA LEU A 61 -0.84 -10.25 -8.79
C LEU A 61 -1.23 -9.88 -10.23
N SER A 62 -1.62 -10.86 -11.03
CA SER A 62 -1.99 -10.62 -12.42
C SER A 62 -3.21 -9.70 -12.54
N SER A 63 -4.09 -9.69 -11.54
CA SER A 63 -5.26 -8.82 -11.56
C SER A 63 -4.88 -7.35 -11.40
N LEU A 64 -3.64 -7.07 -11.02
CA LEU A 64 -3.15 -5.71 -10.80
C LEU A 64 -2.29 -5.20 -11.96
N SER A 65 -2.18 -5.96 -13.06
CA SER A 65 -1.22 -5.63 -14.12
C SER A 65 -1.42 -4.25 -14.74
N SER A 66 -2.64 -3.73 -14.76
CA SER A 66 -2.90 -2.40 -15.30
C SER A 66 -2.39 -1.27 -14.40
N TYR A 67 -1.93 -1.58 -13.19
CA TYR A 67 -1.48 -0.58 -12.22
C TYR A 67 0.04 -0.47 -12.12
N LYS A 68 0.79 -1.06 -13.05
CA LYS A 68 2.26 -1.08 -12.93
C LYS A 68 2.91 0.29 -12.86
N ASP A 69 2.31 1.28 -13.48
CA ASP A 69 2.84 2.64 -13.45
C ASP A 69 2.07 3.58 -12.51
N SER A 70 1.11 3.04 -11.79
CA SER A 70 0.32 3.82 -10.83
C SER A 70 0.98 3.83 -9.46
N GLU A 71 0.68 4.85 -8.67
CA GLU A 71 1.07 4.82 -7.26
C GLU A 71 0.24 3.78 -6.53
N ILE A 72 0.91 2.95 -5.75
CA ILE A 72 0.27 1.89 -4.98
C ILE A 72 0.71 2.00 -3.53
N LEU A 73 -0.25 2.12 -2.63
CA LEU A 73 0.01 2.11 -1.20
C LEU A 73 -0.46 0.76 -0.66
N VAL A 74 0.44 0.04 0.03
CA VAL A 74 0.07 -1.17 0.74
C VAL A 74 0.18 -0.93 2.24
N TYR A 75 -0.72 -1.54 3.00
CA TYR A 75 -0.64 -1.45 4.45
C TYR A 75 -1.21 -2.71 5.11
N CYS A 76 -0.82 -2.91 6.35
CA CYS A 76 -1.37 -3.98 7.19
C CYS A 76 -1.62 -3.41 8.58
N ALA A 77 -1.58 -4.24 9.62
CA ALA A 77 -1.79 -3.74 10.98
C ALA A 77 -0.61 -2.90 11.47
N SER A 78 0.61 -3.35 11.21
CA SER A 78 1.83 -2.73 11.78
C SER A 78 2.96 -2.48 10.77
N GLY A 79 2.85 -2.98 9.54
CA GLY A 79 3.83 -2.74 8.49
C GLY A 79 4.61 -3.96 8.00
N GLY A 80 4.59 -5.08 8.74
CA GLY A 80 5.37 -6.26 8.37
C GLY A 80 4.82 -7.05 7.20
N ARG A 81 3.54 -7.39 7.24
CA ARG A 81 2.90 -8.11 6.14
C ARG A 81 2.91 -7.29 4.86
N SER A 82 2.70 -5.98 5.00
CA SER A 82 2.67 -5.11 3.82
C SER A 82 4.06 -4.89 3.22
N ALA A 83 5.12 -4.97 4.03
CA ALA A 83 6.47 -4.91 3.48
C ALA A 83 6.73 -6.07 2.52
N LYS A 84 6.22 -7.25 2.86
CA LYS A 84 6.34 -8.42 1.98
C LYS A 84 5.57 -8.19 0.68
N ALA A 85 4.36 -7.67 0.76
CA ALA A 85 3.56 -7.37 -0.43
C ALA A 85 4.23 -6.30 -1.30
N ALA A 86 4.80 -5.28 -0.68
CA ALA A 86 5.50 -4.23 -1.40
C ALA A 86 6.69 -4.79 -2.18
N ASP A 87 7.44 -5.70 -1.56
CA ASP A 87 8.58 -6.34 -2.21
C ASP A 87 8.14 -7.18 -3.41
N ILE A 88 7.05 -7.92 -3.25
CA ILE A 88 6.48 -8.71 -4.35
C ILE A 88 6.10 -7.81 -5.52
N LEU A 89 5.44 -6.70 -5.23
CA LEU A 89 5.05 -5.75 -6.27
C LEU A 89 6.27 -5.21 -7.01
N TYR A 90 7.25 -4.74 -6.26
CA TYR A 90 8.45 -4.17 -6.89
C TYR A 90 9.14 -5.19 -7.78
N LYS A 91 9.33 -6.41 -7.31
CA LYS A 91 10.01 -7.46 -8.07
C LYS A 91 9.25 -7.86 -9.32
N ASN A 92 8.00 -7.50 -9.43
CA ASN A 92 7.15 -7.82 -10.59
C ASN A 92 6.84 -6.60 -11.46
N GLY A 93 7.66 -5.55 -11.37
CA GLY A 93 7.59 -4.44 -12.31
C GLY A 93 6.70 -3.28 -11.91
N PHE A 94 6.23 -3.25 -10.67
CA PHE A 94 5.44 -2.11 -10.20
C PHE A 94 6.39 -1.03 -9.70
N ASN A 95 6.30 0.16 -10.27
CA ASN A 95 7.32 1.19 -10.14
C ASN A 95 7.18 2.12 -8.95
N LYS A 96 5.98 2.33 -8.46
CA LYS A 96 5.69 3.37 -7.47
C LYS A 96 4.96 2.77 -6.28
N VAL A 97 5.70 1.97 -5.51
CA VAL A 97 5.14 1.19 -4.41
C VAL A 97 5.53 1.79 -3.07
N TYR A 98 4.54 1.99 -2.21
CA TYR A 98 4.72 2.57 -0.88
C TYR A 98 4.18 1.64 0.18
N ASN A 99 4.93 1.47 1.26
CA ASN A 99 4.52 0.69 2.43
C ASN A 99 4.27 1.65 3.59
N LEU A 100 3.09 1.60 4.18
CA LEU A 100 2.75 2.49 5.29
C LEU A 100 3.38 2.01 6.60
N SER A 101 4.32 2.81 7.11
CA SER A 101 4.96 2.55 8.40
C SER A 101 3.93 2.63 9.52
N GLY A 102 3.95 1.64 10.40
CA GLY A 102 2.97 1.58 11.49
C GLY A 102 1.60 1.06 11.07
N GLY A 103 1.38 0.81 9.79
CA GLY A 103 0.14 0.23 9.30
C GLY A 103 -1.07 1.12 9.53
N ILE A 104 -2.22 0.48 9.71
CA ILE A 104 -3.48 1.21 9.80
C ILE A 104 -3.54 2.18 10.99
N SER A 105 -2.74 1.94 12.03
CA SER A 105 -2.71 2.86 13.17
C SER A 105 -2.14 4.24 12.80
N SER A 106 -1.41 4.33 11.68
CA SER A 106 -0.89 5.61 11.18
C SER A 106 -1.95 6.44 10.45
N TYR A 107 -3.07 5.83 10.09
CA TYR A 107 -4.14 6.56 9.41
C TYR A 107 -5.07 7.17 10.46
N LYS A 108 -5.22 8.48 10.43
CA LYS A 108 -6.03 9.20 11.43
C LYS A 108 -7.39 9.65 10.89
N GLY A 109 -7.69 9.36 9.65
CA GLY A 109 -8.97 9.70 9.08
C GLY A 109 -10.07 8.73 9.49
N LYS A 110 -11.25 8.94 8.93
CA LYS A 110 -12.39 8.07 9.19
C LYS A 110 -12.23 6.75 8.43
N LEU A 111 -12.40 5.64 9.12
CA LEU A 111 -12.33 4.33 8.50
C LEU A 111 -13.65 3.98 7.81
N SER A 112 -13.54 3.22 6.72
CA SER A 112 -14.70 2.58 6.08
C SER A 112 -14.88 1.16 6.63
N ARG A 113 -16.07 0.61 6.46
CA ARG A 113 -16.38 -0.75 6.89
C ARG A 113 -17.19 -1.51 5.87
#